data_04d396d9fe08074372479f0e5e90264c
#
_entry.id   04d396d9fe08074372479f0e5e90264c
#
_cell.length_a   1.000
_cell.length_b   1.000
_cell.length_c   1.000
_cell.angle_alpha   90.00
_cell.angle_beta   90.00
_cell.angle_gamma   90.00
#
_symmetry.space_group_name_H-M   'P 1'
#
loop_
_entity.id
_entity.type
_entity.pdbx_description
1 polymer ?
#
loop_
_entity_poly.entity_id
_entity_poly.type
_entity_poly.pdbx_seq_one_letter_code
_entity_poly.pdbx_strand_id
1 'polypeptide(L)'
;MNCKVSVIIPVYNCIKYLENAVKSVISQTEFEIIELILVDDGSTDGSEKLCDRYAEMYDNISVIHQKNSGVSIARNNGIKAAKGEYIAFLDSDDEYKPSFILEMLKSADADLVCCDYFISSVDERNVGLYFKAGKYSIDEFDLDFFKCTVHSCFYSCWNKLYKKDIIKKNHVSFPAGVKYAEDMVFVFEYLKYCESFEFINEALYRYNVNPDNATYVVKNGFDVQRFIYEYQTRYFEDAFFKDDILNEITENFVYFTTNSVNSEITYGSIPAGYKYVKRVLASDFYDLYLKADYSEFKCFYDKVFFTLLKKRMALAVVLWRKLFDLRSKLLHD
;
A
#
# COMPACT_ATOMS: atom_id res chain seq x y z
N MET A 1 15.18 -24.41 -16.77
CA MET A 1 13.87 -24.36 -16.06
C MET A 1 12.97 -23.41 -16.84
N ASN A 2 11.72 -23.79 -17.06
CA ASN A 2 10.74 -22.87 -17.66
C ASN A 2 10.17 -22.01 -16.53
N CYS A 3 10.86 -20.91 -16.21
CA CYS A 3 10.44 -19.98 -15.15
C CYS A 3 9.18 -19.25 -15.60
N LYS A 4 8.09 -19.40 -14.86
CA LYS A 4 6.81 -18.78 -15.19
C LYS A 4 6.56 -17.51 -14.37
N VAL A 5 6.95 -17.51 -13.08
CA VAL A 5 6.73 -16.39 -12.17
C VAL A 5 8.04 -15.96 -11.52
N SER A 6 8.35 -14.67 -11.55
CA SER A 6 9.42 -14.06 -10.76
C SER A 6 8.79 -13.43 -9.51
N VAL A 7 9.09 -13.97 -8.34
CA VAL A 7 8.74 -13.36 -7.05
C VAL A 7 9.89 -12.46 -6.62
N ILE A 8 9.60 -11.20 -6.30
CA ILE A 8 10.59 -10.20 -5.91
C ILE A 8 10.34 -9.81 -4.46
N ILE A 9 11.36 -9.98 -3.59
CA ILE A 9 11.33 -9.56 -2.21
C ILE A 9 12.40 -8.46 -2.00
N PRO A 10 12.00 -7.21 -1.76
CA PRO A 10 12.93 -6.17 -1.31
C PRO A 10 13.31 -6.44 0.16
N VAL A 11 14.61 -6.40 0.48
CA VAL A 11 15.15 -6.74 1.80
C VAL A 11 15.95 -5.56 2.34
N TYR A 12 15.59 -5.08 3.53
CA TYR A 12 16.40 -4.10 4.26
C TYR A 12 16.20 -4.22 5.76
N ASN A 13 17.23 -4.69 6.48
CA ASN A 13 17.24 -4.82 7.94
C ASN A 13 15.98 -5.51 8.50
N CYS A 14 15.63 -6.68 7.98
CA CYS A 14 14.42 -7.42 8.31
C CYS A 14 14.67 -8.87 8.74
N ILE A 15 15.85 -9.15 9.34
CA ILE A 15 16.29 -10.50 9.73
C ILE A 15 15.24 -11.28 10.55
N LYS A 16 14.44 -10.57 11.35
CA LYS A 16 13.41 -11.20 12.21
C LYS A 16 12.28 -11.85 11.41
N TYR A 17 11.99 -11.35 10.20
CA TYR A 17 10.80 -11.70 9.42
C TYR A 17 11.16 -12.43 8.12
N LEU A 18 12.29 -12.09 7.51
CA LEU A 18 12.72 -12.53 6.19
C LEU A 18 12.66 -14.05 6.00
N GLU A 19 13.00 -14.83 7.03
CA GLU A 19 12.97 -16.28 6.94
C GLU A 19 11.57 -16.82 6.64
N ASN A 20 10.53 -16.25 7.25
CA ASN A 20 9.15 -16.65 7.01
C ASN A 20 8.68 -16.26 5.61
N ALA A 21 9.02 -15.05 5.17
CA ALA A 21 8.70 -14.58 3.81
C ALA A 21 9.31 -15.53 2.76
N VAL A 22 10.60 -15.83 2.86
CA VAL A 22 11.30 -16.74 1.92
C VAL A 22 10.71 -18.15 1.98
N LYS A 23 10.46 -18.69 3.18
CA LYS A 23 9.84 -20.02 3.33
C LYS A 23 8.44 -20.07 2.74
N SER A 24 7.66 -18.99 2.79
CA SER A 24 6.33 -18.94 2.19
C SER A 24 6.37 -19.06 0.66
N VAL A 25 7.45 -18.60 0.03
CA VAL A 25 7.68 -18.79 -1.41
C VAL A 25 8.19 -20.20 -1.72
N ILE A 26 9.13 -20.73 -0.93
CA ILE A 26 9.67 -22.09 -1.10
C ILE A 26 8.56 -23.14 -0.93
N SER A 27 7.58 -22.89 -0.07
CA SER A 27 6.46 -23.80 0.19
C SER A 27 5.31 -23.70 -0.82
N GLN A 28 5.45 -22.92 -1.88
CA GLN A 28 4.45 -22.87 -2.95
C GLN A 28 4.31 -24.21 -3.64
N THR A 29 3.06 -24.58 -4.00
CA THR A 29 2.73 -25.86 -4.63
C THR A 29 3.51 -26.13 -5.91
N GLU A 30 3.83 -25.07 -6.66
CA GLU A 30 4.54 -25.12 -7.95
C GLU A 30 5.89 -24.36 -7.87
N PHE A 31 6.69 -24.62 -6.82
CA PHE A 31 7.93 -23.86 -6.60
C PHE A 31 8.95 -24.00 -7.73
N GLU A 32 8.93 -25.08 -8.50
CA GLU A 32 9.83 -25.33 -9.63
C GLU A 32 9.63 -24.39 -10.81
N ILE A 33 8.47 -23.73 -10.93
CA ILE A 33 8.21 -22.72 -11.99
C ILE A 33 8.45 -21.29 -11.49
N ILE A 34 8.87 -21.14 -10.24
CA ILE A 34 9.11 -19.84 -9.60
C ILE A 34 10.61 -19.56 -9.57
N GLU A 35 11.04 -18.37 -9.92
CA GLU A 35 12.30 -17.82 -9.44
C GLU A 35 12.03 -16.83 -8.32
N LEU A 36 12.84 -16.88 -7.26
CA LEU A 36 12.82 -15.93 -6.18
C LEU A 36 14.02 -14.98 -6.30
N ILE A 37 13.76 -13.69 -6.35
CA ILE A 37 14.77 -12.64 -6.43
C ILE A 37 14.74 -11.85 -5.12
N LEU A 38 15.77 -12.06 -4.29
CA LEU A 38 15.98 -11.30 -3.07
C LEU A 38 16.82 -10.07 -3.40
N VAL A 39 16.30 -8.88 -3.16
CA VAL A 39 17.05 -7.64 -3.43
C VAL A 39 17.41 -6.98 -2.12
N ASP A 40 18.62 -7.25 -1.65
CA ASP A 40 19.18 -6.66 -0.44
C ASP A 40 19.61 -5.21 -0.69
N ASP A 41 18.89 -4.29 -0.08
CA ASP A 41 19.12 -2.84 -0.17
C ASP A 41 20.14 -2.36 0.89
N GLY A 42 21.23 -3.11 1.07
CA GLY A 42 22.34 -2.76 1.95
C GLY A 42 22.05 -3.01 3.43
N SER A 43 21.53 -4.19 3.76
CA SER A 43 21.28 -4.61 5.14
C SER A 43 22.57 -4.76 5.95
N THR A 44 22.43 -4.59 7.27
CA THR A 44 23.56 -4.69 8.24
C THR A 44 23.19 -5.51 9.49
N ASP A 45 22.00 -6.12 9.49
CA ASP A 45 21.47 -6.87 10.64
C ASP A 45 21.60 -8.40 10.50
N GLY A 46 22.22 -8.86 9.40
CA GLY A 46 22.35 -10.28 9.06
C GLY A 46 21.37 -10.75 7.97
N SER A 47 20.45 -9.90 7.51
CA SER A 47 19.54 -10.20 6.41
C SER A 47 20.30 -10.53 5.12
N GLU A 48 21.40 -9.83 4.84
CA GLU A 48 22.26 -10.05 3.67
C GLU A 48 22.80 -11.50 3.65
N LYS A 49 23.27 -12.00 4.80
CA LYS A 49 23.81 -13.37 4.91
C LYS A 49 22.71 -14.43 4.80
N LEU A 50 21.51 -14.10 5.28
CA LEU A 50 20.36 -14.98 5.14
C LEU A 50 19.96 -15.13 3.67
N CYS A 51 19.97 -14.03 2.90
CA CYS A 51 19.75 -14.04 1.46
C CYS A 51 20.74 -14.96 0.74
N ASP A 52 22.06 -14.77 0.99
CA ASP A 52 23.12 -15.58 0.39
C ASP A 52 22.94 -17.07 0.66
N ARG A 53 22.65 -17.42 1.90
CA ARG A 53 22.41 -18.81 2.29
C ARG A 53 21.27 -19.45 1.52
N TYR A 54 20.17 -18.74 1.27
CA TYR A 54 19.08 -19.28 0.49
C TYR A 54 19.44 -19.43 -1.00
N ALA A 55 20.22 -18.50 -1.55
CA ALA A 55 20.71 -18.61 -2.92
C ALA A 55 21.72 -19.76 -3.11
N GLU A 56 22.50 -20.10 -2.08
CA GLU A 56 23.38 -21.29 -2.08
C GLU A 56 22.60 -22.60 -1.98
N MET A 57 21.42 -22.58 -1.34
CA MET A 57 20.62 -23.80 -1.11
C MET A 57 19.68 -24.13 -2.29
N TYR A 58 19.28 -23.15 -3.10
CA TYR A 58 18.27 -23.31 -4.14
C TYR A 58 18.67 -22.63 -5.44
N ASP A 59 18.77 -23.37 -6.53
CA ASP A 59 19.20 -22.89 -7.86
C ASP A 59 18.24 -21.84 -8.47
N ASN A 60 17.00 -21.79 -8.02
CA ASN A 60 15.99 -20.85 -8.46
C ASN A 60 15.82 -19.63 -7.55
N ILE A 61 16.71 -19.45 -6.56
CA ILE A 61 16.80 -18.26 -5.74
C ILE A 61 18.07 -17.48 -6.11
N SER A 62 17.93 -16.20 -6.33
CA SER A 62 19.03 -15.29 -6.62
C SER A 62 19.02 -14.07 -5.71
N VAL A 63 20.20 -13.50 -5.47
CA VAL A 63 20.35 -12.30 -4.64
C VAL A 63 20.97 -11.17 -5.46
N ILE A 64 20.47 -9.97 -5.23
CA ILE A 64 21.05 -8.72 -5.73
C ILE A 64 21.39 -7.88 -4.52
N HIS A 65 22.68 -7.66 -4.26
CA HIS A 65 23.12 -6.70 -3.25
C HIS A 65 23.30 -5.32 -3.86
N GLN A 66 22.72 -4.31 -3.24
CA GLN A 66 22.87 -2.92 -3.67
C GLN A 66 23.18 -2.02 -2.46
N LYS A 67 23.72 -0.84 -2.72
CA LYS A 67 23.80 0.21 -1.71
C LYS A 67 22.39 0.70 -1.41
N ASN A 68 22.06 0.93 -0.14
CA ASN A 68 20.74 1.41 0.26
C ASN A 68 20.29 2.59 -0.61
N SER A 69 19.23 2.35 -1.36
CA SER A 69 18.66 3.28 -2.35
C SER A 69 17.12 3.35 -2.26
N GLY A 70 16.54 2.63 -1.32
CA GLY A 70 15.11 2.57 -1.03
C GLY A 70 14.36 1.49 -1.79
N VAL A 71 13.19 1.13 -1.26
CA VAL A 71 12.36 0.01 -1.71
C VAL A 71 11.99 0.09 -3.20
N SER A 72 11.70 1.27 -3.73
CA SER A 72 11.42 1.50 -5.16
C SER A 72 12.55 1.03 -6.05
N ILE A 73 13.80 1.38 -5.71
CA ILE A 73 14.98 0.98 -6.49
C ILE A 73 15.23 -0.51 -6.37
N ALA A 74 15.03 -1.08 -5.16
CA ALA A 74 15.16 -2.52 -4.94
C ALA A 74 14.16 -3.30 -5.81
N ARG A 75 12.86 -2.94 -5.78
CA ARG A 75 11.84 -3.57 -6.63
C ARG A 75 12.15 -3.39 -8.12
N ASN A 76 12.60 -2.21 -8.55
CA ASN A 76 12.98 -1.97 -9.95
C ASN A 76 14.17 -2.82 -10.40
N ASN A 77 15.15 -3.06 -9.54
CA ASN A 77 16.28 -3.94 -9.86
C ASN A 77 15.83 -5.41 -9.92
N GLY A 78 14.90 -5.82 -9.07
CA GLY A 78 14.23 -7.12 -9.15
C GLY A 78 13.50 -7.30 -10.49
N ILE A 79 12.69 -6.32 -10.91
CA ILE A 79 11.98 -6.32 -12.21
C ILE A 79 12.95 -6.48 -13.39
N LYS A 80 14.10 -5.78 -13.34
CA LYS A 80 15.13 -5.88 -14.41
C LYS A 80 15.75 -7.27 -14.50
N ALA A 81 15.94 -7.93 -13.36
CA ALA A 81 16.53 -9.27 -13.28
C ALA A 81 15.53 -10.39 -13.61
N ALA A 82 14.23 -10.12 -13.46
CA ALA A 82 13.15 -11.09 -13.62
C ALA A 82 13.15 -11.77 -15.00
N LYS A 83 13.07 -13.11 -14.99
CA LYS A 83 13.03 -13.97 -16.22
C LYS A 83 11.62 -14.51 -16.49
N GLY A 84 10.77 -14.65 -15.45
CA GLY A 84 9.41 -15.15 -15.53
C GLY A 84 8.54 -14.38 -16.53
N GLU A 85 7.45 -14.98 -16.96
CA GLU A 85 6.41 -14.32 -17.79
C GLU A 85 5.60 -13.33 -16.94
N TYR A 86 5.47 -13.66 -15.64
CA TYR A 86 4.75 -12.87 -14.66
C TYR A 86 5.67 -12.41 -13.54
N ILE A 87 5.30 -11.30 -12.90
CA ILE A 87 5.96 -10.74 -11.72
C ILE A 87 4.97 -10.70 -10.57
N ALA A 88 5.41 -11.10 -9.38
CA ALA A 88 4.72 -10.90 -8.11
C ALA A 88 5.68 -10.26 -7.10
N PHE A 89 5.15 -9.45 -6.19
CA PHE A 89 5.92 -8.82 -5.12
C PHE A 89 5.48 -9.39 -3.77
N LEU A 90 6.45 -9.64 -2.90
CA LEU A 90 6.22 -10.01 -1.52
C LEU A 90 7.05 -9.11 -0.61
N ASP A 91 6.41 -8.45 0.35
CA ASP A 91 7.15 -7.67 1.35
C ASP A 91 7.86 -8.61 2.32
N SER A 92 9.05 -8.21 2.77
CA SER A 92 9.96 -9.08 3.55
C SER A 92 9.46 -9.45 4.94
N ASP A 93 8.36 -8.88 5.39
CA ASP A 93 7.70 -9.14 6.66
C ASP A 93 6.34 -9.84 6.53
N ASP A 94 5.91 -10.16 5.29
CA ASP A 94 4.64 -10.81 4.95
C ASP A 94 4.84 -12.24 4.44
N GLU A 95 3.75 -12.93 4.15
CA GLU A 95 3.77 -14.33 3.70
C GLU A 95 2.71 -14.61 2.63
N TYR A 96 3.03 -15.49 1.68
CA TYR A 96 2.05 -16.08 0.78
C TYR A 96 1.41 -17.34 1.40
N LYS A 97 0.14 -17.61 1.10
CA LYS A 97 -0.41 -18.96 1.30
C LYS A 97 0.19 -19.95 0.28
N PRO A 98 0.31 -21.25 0.60
CA PRO A 98 0.96 -22.22 -0.29
C PRO A 98 0.35 -22.34 -1.69
N SER A 99 -0.90 -21.95 -1.88
CA SER A 99 -1.60 -21.94 -3.17
C SER A 99 -1.54 -20.62 -3.93
N PHE A 100 -0.90 -19.57 -3.40
CA PHE A 100 -0.96 -18.22 -3.97
C PHE A 100 -0.60 -18.20 -5.47
N ILE A 101 0.58 -18.69 -5.84
CA ILE A 101 1.03 -18.66 -7.23
C ILE A 101 0.13 -19.50 -8.14
N LEU A 102 -0.26 -20.70 -7.68
CA LEU A 102 -1.13 -21.59 -8.48
C LEU A 102 -2.49 -20.97 -8.74
N GLU A 103 -3.14 -20.40 -7.71
CA GLU A 103 -4.48 -19.78 -7.87
C GLU A 103 -4.41 -18.52 -8.75
N MET A 104 -3.37 -17.69 -8.56
CA MET A 104 -3.16 -16.49 -9.40
C MET A 104 -2.94 -16.87 -10.87
N LEU A 105 -2.22 -17.94 -11.16
CA LEU A 105 -1.96 -18.41 -12.52
C LEU A 105 -3.19 -18.95 -13.26
N LYS A 106 -4.22 -19.39 -12.55
CA LYS A 106 -5.48 -19.83 -13.19
C LYS A 106 -6.21 -18.69 -13.91
N SER A 107 -5.99 -17.46 -13.45
CA SER A 107 -6.57 -16.22 -14.00
C SER A 107 -5.58 -15.39 -14.82
N ALA A 108 -4.42 -15.97 -15.17
CA ALA A 108 -3.30 -15.25 -15.81
C ALA A 108 -3.54 -14.84 -17.27
N ASP A 109 -4.69 -15.14 -17.85
CA ASP A 109 -5.16 -14.57 -19.12
C ASP A 109 -5.55 -13.09 -18.95
N ALA A 110 -5.98 -12.64 -17.78
CA ALA A 110 -6.13 -11.23 -17.47
C ALA A 110 -4.77 -10.50 -17.42
N ASP A 111 -4.75 -9.19 -17.66
CA ASP A 111 -3.53 -8.39 -17.64
C ASP A 111 -3.02 -8.13 -16.23
N LEU A 112 -3.94 -8.07 -15.26
CA LEU A 112 -3.67 -7.97 -13.84
C LEU A 112 -4.56 -8.94 -13.09
N VAL A 113 -3.98 -9.79 -12.23
CA VAL A 113 -4.74 -10.63 -11.32
C VAL A 113 -4.53 -10.14 -9.90
N CYS A 114 -5.61 -10.03 -9.13
CA CYS A 114 -5.59 -9.61 -7.74
C CYS A 114 -6.26 -10.66 -6.86
N CYS A 115 -5.72 -10.91 -5.69
CA CYS A 115 -6.38 -11.67 -4.64
C CYS A 115 -6.65 -10.81 -3.42
N ASP A 116 -7.47 -11.33 -2.51
CA ASP A 116 -7.67 -10.70 -1.21
C ASP A 116 -6.53 -11.04 -0.25
N TYR A 117 -6.52 -10.39 0.91
CA TYR A 117 -5.51 -10.60 1.93
C TYR A 117 -6.16 -10.69 3.31
N PHE A 118 -5.44 -11.22 4.28
CA PHE A 118 -5.85 -11.24 5.67
C PHE A 118 -4.76 -10.66 6.56
N ILE A 119 -5.20 -9.99 7.61
CA ILE A 119 -4.32 -9.39 8.61
C ILE A 119 -4.05 -10.42 9.69
N SER A 120 -2.78 -10.71 10.01
CA SER A 120 -2.38 -11.78 10.94
C SER A 120 -2.95 -11.66 12.36
N SER A 121 -3.40 -10.46 12.76
CA SER A 121 -4.06 -10.23 14.05
C SER A 121 -5.58 -10.48 14.04
N VAL A 122 -6.16 -10.77 12.87
CA VAL A 122 -7.60 -11.01 12.69
C VAL A 122 -7.81 -12.49 12.32
N ASP A 123 -8.88 -13.10 12.85
CA ASP A 123 -9.26 -14.46 12.46
C ASP A 123 -9.47 -14.52 10.94
N GLU A 124 -8.76 -15.42 10.25
CA GLU A 124 -8.81 -15.60 8.79
C GLU A 124 -10.23 -15.76 8.24
N ARG A 125 -11.18 -16.20 9.06
CA ARG A 125 -12.61 -16.36 8.70
C ARG A 125 -13.39 -15.06 8.64
N ASN A 126 -12.82 -13.96 9.17
CA ASN A 126 -13.46 -12.65 9.27
C ASN A 126 -12.87 -11.62 8.29
N VAL A 127 -12.12 -12.08 7.30
CA VAL A 127 -11.61 -11.20 6.24
C VAL A 127 -12.78 -10.86 5.32
N GLY A 128 -13.22 -9.64 5.36
CA GLY A 128 -14.18 -9.12 4.39
C GLY A 128 -13.53 -9.08 3.02
N LEU A 129 -14.13 -9.75 2.06
CA LEU A 129 -13.73 -9.60 0.67
C LEU A 129 -14.19 -8.23 0.20
N TYR A 130 -13.25 -7.37 -0.12
CA TYR A 130 -13.53 -6.00 -0.55
C TYR A 130 -14.05 -5.95 -2.00
N PHE A 131 -13.80 -7.02 -2.77
CA PHE A 131 -14.14 -7.08 -4.18
C PHE A 131 -15.08 -8.24 -4.49
N LYS A 132 -15.99 -7.99 -5.42
CA LYS A 132 -16.74 -9.06 -6.06
C LYS A 132 -15.78 -9.81 -7.00
N ALA A 133 -15.60 -11.10 -6.80
CA ALA A 133 -14.78 -11.93 -7.68
C ALA A 133 -15.30 -11.88 -9.12
N GLY A 134 -14.38 -11.88 -10.06
CA GLY A 134 -14.70 -11.90 -11.49
C GLY A 134 -13.62 -11.22 -12.34
N LYS A 135 -13.80 -11.34 -13.64
CA LYS A 135 -13.01 -10.69 -14.66
C LYS A 135 -13.71 -9.44 -15.15
N TYR A 136 -12.98 -8.36 -15.22
CA TYR A 136 -13.47 -7.04 -15.57
C TYR A 136 -12.67 -6.48 -16.73
N SER A 137 -13.32 -5.75 -17.63
CA SER A 137 -12.65 -4.87 -18.58
C SER A 137 -12.27 -3.55 -17.91
N ILE A 138 -11.21 -2.91 -18.38
CA ILE A 138 -10.83 -1.58 -17.88
C ILE A 138 -11.94 -0.53 -18.16
N ASP A 139 -12.76 -0.75 -19.20
CA ASP A 139 -13.88 0.12 -19.52
C ASP A 139 -15.06 0.02 -18.53
N GLU A 140 -15.08 -1.03 -17.69
CA GLU A 140 -16.02 -1.22 -16.58
C GLU A 140 -15.59 -0.49 -15.31
N PHE A 141 -14.55 0.34 -15.40
CA PHE A 141 -14.00 1.14 -14.31
C PHE A 141 -14.96 2.30 -13.99
N ASP A 142 -15.92 2.02 -13.15
CA ASP A 142 -16.90 2.98 -12.66
C ASP A 142 -16.58 3.54 -11.26
N LEU A 143 -17.46 4.39 -10.76
CA LEU A 143 -17.33 4.97 -9.42
C LEU A 143 -17.34 3.91 -8.31
N ASP A 144 -18.19 2.88 -8.43
CA ASP A 144 -18.27 1.80 -7.43
C ASP A 144 -16.99 0.99 -7.41
N PHE A 145 -16.42 0.73 -8.58
CA PHE A 145 -15.10 0.13 -8.71
C PHE A 145 -14.03 1.02 -8.09
N PHE A 146 -14.04 2.33 -8.38
CA PHE A 146 -13.10 3.27 -7.78
C PHE A 146 -13.21 3.30 -6.24
N LYS A 147 -14.40 3.35 -5.68
CA LYS A 147 -14.61 3.29 -4.22
C LYS A 147 -14.04 2.02 -3.60
N CYS A 148 -14.26 0.88 -4.24
CA CYS A 148 -13.66 -0.38 -3.83
C CYS A 148 -12.13 -0.36 -3.92
N THR A 149 -11.56 0.28 -4.95
CA THR A 149 -10.10 0.33 -5.18
C THR A 149 -9.36 1.27 -4.24
N VAL A 150 -9.99 2.40 -3.89
CA VAL A 150 -9.37 3.43 -3.02
C VAL A 150 -9.14 2.91 -1.62
N HIS A 151 -9.96 1.98 -1.14
CA HIS A 151 -9.89 1.53 0.25
C HIS A 151 -8.94 0.36 0.52
N SER A 152 -8.43 -0.39 -0.49
CA SER A 152 -7.60 -1.55 -0.15
C SER A 152 -6.67 -2.09 -1.23
N CYS A 153 -7.10 -2.28 -2.49
CA CYS A 153 -6.33 -3.14 -3.38
C CYS A 153 -5.25 -2.40 -4.17
N PHE A 154 -5.56 -1.26 -4.81
CA PHE A 154 -4.60 -0.62 -5.73
C PHE A 154 -3.57 0.29 -5.08
N TYR A 155 -3.59 0.43 -3.75
CA TYR A 155 -2.54 1.10 -2.98
C TYR A 155 -1.35 0.19 -2.65
N SER A 156 -1.46 -1.10 -2.92
CA SER A 156 -0.41 -2.08 -2.65
C SER A 156 -0.01 -2.82 -3.92
N CYS A 157 1.26 -3.20 -4.05
CA CYS A 157 1.75 -3.98 -5.17
C CYS A 157 1.76 -5.50 -4.91
N TRP A 158 1.60 -5.94 -3.67
CA TRP A 158 1.98 -7.28 -3.22
C TRP A 158 0.95 -8.40 -3.40
N ASN A 159 -0.35 -8.13 -3.46
CA ASN A 159 -1.40 -9.16 -3.64
C ASN A 159 -1.80 -9.33 -5.12
N LYS A 160 -0.84 -9.22 -6.03
CA LYS A 160 -1.07 -9.13 -7.46
C LYS A 160 -0.09 -9.96 -8.27
N LEU A 161 -0.56 -10.38 -9.45
CA LEU A 161 0.27 -10.99 -10.48
C LEU A 161 0.23 -10.10 -11.74
N TYR A 162 1.41 -9.66 -12.18
CA TYR A 162 1.60 -8.72 -13.27
C TYR A 162 2.17 -9.40 -14.49
N LYS A 163 1.68 -9.14 -15.71
CA LYS A 163 2.35 -9.52 -16.95
C LYS A 163 3.64 -8.71 -17.13
N LYS A 164 4.79 -9.38 -17.13
CA LYS A 164 6.09 -8.71 -17.30
C LYS A 164 6.19 -7.93 -18.59
N ASP A 165 5.58 -8.41 -19.66
CA ASP A 165 5.62 -7.76 -20.98
C ASP A 165 4.96 -6.37 -20.94
N ILE A 166 3.88 -6.18 -20.19
CA ILE A 166 3.26 -4.87 -20.01
C ILE A 166 4.24 -3.92 -19.32
N ILE A 167 4.90 -4.38 -18.26
CA ILE A 167 5.91 -3.59 -17.53
C ILE A 167 7.05 -3.18 -18.45
N LYS A 168 7.60 -4.14 -19.22
CA LYS A 168 8.75 -3.90 -20.10
C LYS A 168 8.44 -3.00 -21.29
N LYS A 169 7.37 -3.27 -22.02
CA LYS A 169 6.98 -2.52 -23.21
C LYS A 169 6.69 -1.05 -22.90
N ASN A 170 6.14 -0.79 -21.74
CA ASN A 170 5.68 0.54 -21.36
C ASN A 170 6.59 1.22 -20.33
N HIS A 171 7.73 0.61 -19.99
CA HIS A 171 8.71 1.15 -19.03
C HIS A 171 8.10 1.47 -17.65
N VAL A 172 7.09 0.69 -17.23
CA VAL A 172 6.47 0.87 -15.91
C VAL A 172 7.49 0.58 -14.82
N SER A 173 7.60 1.47 -13.86
CA SER A 173 8.58 1.34 -12.77
C SER A 173 8.10 2.04 -11.50
N PHE A 174 8.61 1.57 -10.35
CA PHE A 174 8.40 2.29 -9.10
C PHE A 174 9.11 3.65 -9.13
N PRO A 175 8.47 4.72 -8.64
CA PRO A 175 9.05 6.07 -8.68
C PRO A 175 10.24 6.19 -7.71
N ALA A 176 11.39 6.62 -8.23
CA ALA A 176 12.56 6.86 -7.41
C ALA A 176 12.36 8.09 -6.48
N GLY A 177 12.79 7.98 -5.22
CA GLY A 177 12.74 9.09 -4.26
C GLY A 177 11.37 9.36 -3.64
N VAL A 178 10.33 8.64 -4.02
CA VAL A 178 9.03 8.65 -3.35
C VAL A 178 9.10 7.66 -2.17
N LYS A 179 8.85 8.15 -0.95
CA LYS A 179 8.98 7.34 0.27
C LYS A 179 7.68 6.62 0.66
N TYR A 180 6.55 7.13 0.21
CA TYR A 180 5.22 6.61 0.57
C TYR A 180 4.33 6.68 -0.66
N ALA A 181 3.43 5.73 -0.80
CA ALA A 181 2.53 5.57 -1.94
C ALA A 181 3.25 5.27 -3.27
N GLU A 182 4.50 4.81 -3.24
CA GLU A 182 5.22 4.34 -4.42
C GLU A 182 4.53 3.16 -5.07
N ASP A 183 3.92 2.30 -4.28
CA ASP A 183 3.14 1.14 -4.72
C ASP A 183 1.91 1.58 -5.50
N MET A 184 1.15 2.53 -4.97
CA MET A 184 0.01 3.12 -5.67
C MET A 184 0.43 3.67 -7.03
N VAL A 185 1.50 4.46 -7.07
CA VAL A 185 1.99 5.02 -8.34
C VAL A 185 2.31 3.91 -9.34
N PHE A 186 3.04 2.87 -8.92
CA PHE A 186 3.38 1.74 -9.78
C PHE A 186 2.14 1.02 -10.32
N VAL A 187 1.16 0.74 -9.45
CA VAL A 187 -0.07 0.04 -9.84
C VAL A 187 -0.87 0.88 -10.82
N PHE A 188 -1.08 2.17 -10.54
CA PHE A 188 -1.81 3.06 -11.45
C PHE A 188 -1.09 3.26 -12.79
N GLU A 189 0.25 3.37 -12.80
CA GLU A 189 1.02 3.41 -14.05
C GLU A 189 0.88 2.12 -14.85
N TYR A 190 0.82 0.96 -14.18
CA TYR A 190 0.59 -0.32 -14.83
C TYR A 190 -0.82 -0.42 -15.43
N LEU A 191 -1.85 0.02 -14.67
CA LEU A 191 -3.25 -0.02 -15.10
C LEU A 191 -3.53 0.77 -16.38
N LYS A 192 -2.73 1.79 -16.70
CA LYS A 192 -2.87 2.54 -17.98
C LYS A 192 -2.73 1.67 -19.22
N TYR A 193 -2.13 0.49 -19.09
CA TYR A 193 -1.82 -0.40 -20.19
C TYR A 193 -2.53 -1.75 -20.09
N CYS A 194 -3.46 -1.89 -19.14
CA CYS A 194 -4.29 -3.06 -18.97
C CYS A 194 -5.57 -2.91 -19.78
N GLU A 195 -6.00 -4.00 -20.40
CA GLU A 195 -7.34 -4.13 -21.00
C GLU A 195 -8.28 -4.90 -20.07
N SER A 196 -7.73 -5.74 -19.20
CA SER A 196 -8.49 -6.60 -18.29
C SER A 196 -7.81 -6.81 -16.95
N PHE A 197 -8.61 -7.01 -15.92
CA PHE A 197 -8.15 -7.45 -14.60
C PHE A 197 -9.12 -8.47 -14.00
N GLU A 198 -8.63 -9.30 -13.08
CA GLU A 198 -9.43 -10.32 -12.42
C GLU A 198 -9.20 -10.29 -10.91
N PHE A 199 -10.30 -10.37 -10.16
CA PHE A 199 -10.29 -10.54 -8.71
C PHE A 199 -10.63 -11.95 -8.33
N ILE A 200 -9.71 -12.61 -7.60
CA ILE A 200 -9.91 -13.94 -7.04
C ILE A 200 -10.56 -13.80 -5.67
N ASN A 201 -11.64 -14.56 -5.45
CA ASN A 201 -12.39 -14.56 -4.19
C ASN A 201 -11.69 -15.40 -3.10
N GLU A 202 -10.39 -15.23 -2.93
CA GLU A 202 -9.59 -15.90 -1.92
C GLU A 202 -8.57 -14.96 -1.30
N ALA A 203 -8.45 -15.00 0.02
CA ALA A 203 -7.39 -14.29 0.74
C ALA A 203 -6.13 -15.16 0.74
N LEU A 204 -5.22 -14.88 -0.20
CA LEU A 204 -4.00 -15.66 -0.44
C LEU A 204 -2.73 -14.99 0.08
N TYR A 205 -2.81 -13.73 0.47
CA TYR A 205 -1.72 -12.94 1.03
C TYR A 205 -1.93 -12.71 2.52
N ARG A 206 -0.90 -12.96 3.34
CA ARG A 206 -0.90 -12.73 4.77
C ARG A 206 -0.13 -11.45 5.08
N TYR A 207 -0.86 -10.42 5.46
CA TYR A 207 -0.28 -9.16 5.93
C TYR A 207 0.04 -9.26 7.42
N ASN A 208 1.32 -9.21 7.77
CA ASN A 208 1.78 -9.29 9.15
C ASN A 208 1.89 -7.89 9.78
N VAL A 209 1.09 -7.65 10.83
CA VAL A 209 1.17 -6.42 11.61
C VAL A 209 2.37 -6.48 12.54
N ASN A 210 3.37 -5.65 12.28
CA ASN A 210 4.50 -5.53 13.17
C ASN A 210 4.78 -4.06 13.53
N PRO A 211 5.30 -3.76 14.75
CA PRO A 211 5.54 -2.39 15.22
C PRO A 211 6.59 -1.62 14.41
N ASP A 212 7.48 -2.34 13.72
CA ASP A 212 8.59 -1.79 12.95
C ASP A 212 8.14 -1.42 11.52
N ASN A 213 6.88 -1.70 11.16
CA ASN A 213 6.34 -1.51 9.83
C ASN A 213 6.32 -0.01 9.43
N ALA A 214 6.81 0.31 8.23
CA ALA A 214 6.88 1.68 7.72
C ALA A 214 5.52 2.39 7.73
N THR A 215 4.43 1.65 7.58
CA THR A 215 3.05 2.16 7.58
C THR A 215 2.67 2.81 8.92
N TYR A 216 3.23 2.35 10.05
CA TYR A 216 2.93 2.91 11.38
C TYR A 216 3.77 4.13 11.75
N VAL A 217 4.83 4.42 11.01
CA VAL A 217 5.79 5.49 11.31
C VAL A 217 5.68 6.66 10.31
N VAL A 218 4.52 6.89 9.72
CA VAL A 218 4.33 7.98 8.74
C VAL A 218 4.53 9.34 9.41
N LYS A 219 5.74 9.88 9.32
CA LYS A 219 6.00 11.29 9.62
C LYS A 219 5.52 12.14 8.44
N ASN A 220 4.86 13.27 8.73
CA ASN A 220 4.30 14.18 7.71
C ASN A 220 3.13 13.58 6.90
N GLY A 221 2.21 12.90 7.53
CA GLY A 221 1.04 12.31 6.88
C GLY A 221 0.29 13.26 5.94
N PHE A 222 0.25 14.57 6.25
CA PHE A 222 -0.34 15.58 5.36
C PHE A 222 0.36 15.65 3.99
N ASP A 223 1.70 15.60 3.94
CA ASP A 223 2.42 15.65 2.66
C ASP A 223 2.18 14.39 1.83
N VAL A 224 2.06 13.24 2.49
CA VAL A 224 1.72 11.97 1.84
C VAL A 224 0.31 12.04 1.26
N GLN A 225 -0.68 12.48 2.05
CA GLN A 225 -2.06 12.59 1.58
C GLN A 225 -2.21 13.61 0.44
N ARG A 226 -1.45 14.72 0.51
CA ARG A 226 -1.41 15.71 -0.56
C ARG A 226 -0.84 15.13 -1.84
N PHE A 227 0.25 14.39 -1.77
CA PHE A 227 0.84 13.69 -2.91
C PHE A 227 -0.15 12.71 -3.56
N ILE A 228 -0.82 11.89 -2.75
CA ILE A 228 -1.85 10.94 -3.21
C ILE A 228 -2.97 11.69 -3.92
N TYR A 229 -3.50 12.74 -3.32
CA TYR A 229 -4.56 13.57 -3.87
C TYR A 229 -4.18 14.18 -5.23
N GLU A 230 -3.00 14.83 -5.31
CA GLU A 230 -2.51 15.46 -6.54
C GLU A 230 -2.28 14.43 -7.64
N TYR A 231 -1.75 13.25 -7.28
CA TYR A 231 -1.51 12.17 -8.23
C TYR A 231 -2.81 11.61 -8.78
N GLN A 232 -3.75 11.25 -7.93
CA GLN A 232 -5.04 10.68 -8.33
C GLN A 232 -5.88 11.68 -9.14
N THR A 233 -5.94 12.94 -8.71
CA THR A 233 -6.65 13.98 -9.44
C THR A 233 -6.13 14.09 -10.88
N ARG A 234 -4.81 14.06 -11.06
CA ARG A 234 -4.19 14.09 -12.40
C ARG A 234 -4.46 12.81 -13.19
N TYR A 235 -4.40 11.64 -12.52
CA TYR A 235 -4.62 10.35 -13.17
C TYR A 235 -6.04 10.24 -13.75
N PHE A 236 -7.04 10.73 -13.02
CA PHE A 236 -8.45 10.68 -13.43
C PHE A 236 -8.93 11.96 -14.14
N GLU A 237 -8.03 12.84 -14.59
CA GLU A 237 -8.38 14.10 -15.23
C GLU A 237 -9.28 13.93 -16.46
N ASP A 238 -9.06 12.87 -17.23
CA ASP A 238 -9.77 12.54 -18.47
C ASP A 238 -10.84 11.44 -18.29
N ALA A 239 -11.14 11.01 -17.05
CA ALA A 239 -12.10 9.95 -16.80
C ALA A 239 -13.56 10.41 -17.08
N PHE A 240 -14.38 9.49 -17.59
CA PHE A 240 -15.79 9.77 -17.93
C PHE A 240 -16.62 10.20 -16.71
N PHE A 241 -16.37 9.60 -15.52
CA PHE A 241 -17.03 9.94 -14.24
C PHE A 241 -16.18 10.88 -13.39
N LYS A 242 -15.47 11.81 -13.99
CA LYS A 242 -14.49 12.68 -13.34
C LYS A 242 -15.02 13.38 -12.08
N ASP A 243 -16.20 14.00 -12.13
CA ASP A 243 -16.70 14.80 -11.02
C ASP A 243 -17.02 13.93 -9.79
N ASP A 244 -17.58 12.74 -9.99
CA ASP A 244 -17.89 11.81 -8.90
C ASP A 244 -16.61 11.24 -8.29
N ILE A 245 -15.64 10.85 -9.12
CA ILE A 245 -14.33 10.38 -8.69
C ILE A 245 -13.57 11.48 -7.94
N LEU A 246 -13.59 12.71 -8.42
CA LEU A 246 -12.94 13.84 -7.76
C LEU A 246 -13.56 14.17 -6.40
N ASN A 247 -14.87 14.01 -6.26
CA ASN A 247 -15.54 14.14 -4.96
C ASN A 247 -15.04 13.09 -3.98
N GLU A 248 -15.00 11.82 -4.38
CA GLU A 248 -14.49 10.71 -3.57
C GLU A 248 -13.03 10.91 -3.19
N ILE A 249 -12.16 11.30 -4.13
CA ILE A 249 -10.75 11.62 -3.87
C ILE A 249 -10.64 12.76 -2.85
N THR A 250 -11.50 13.77 -2.96
CA THR A 250 -11.51 14.91 -2.04
C THR A 250 -11.95 14.50 -0.63
N GLU A 251 -12.99 13.70 -0.51
CA GLU A 251 -13.47 13.18 0.78
C GLU A 251 -12.41 12.32 1.46
N ASN A 252 -11.77 11.43 0.72
CA ASN A 252 -10.67 10.60 1.21
C ASN A 252 -9.46 11.45 1.65
N PHE A 253 -9.09 12.46 0.86
CA PHE A 253 -8.03 13.39 1.25
C PHE A 253 -8.34 14.08 2.58
N VAL A 254 -9.55 14.57 2.75
CA VAL A 254 -10.00 15.23 3.98
C VAL A 254 -10.00 14.25 5.16
N TYR A 255 -10.53 13.04 4.98
CA TYR A 255 -10.59 12.01 6.01
C TYR A 255 -9.19 11.61 6.49
N PHE A 256 -8.30 11.22 5.59
CA PHE A 256 -6.95 10.77 5.94
C PHE A 256 -6.06 11.90 6.47
N THR A 257 -6.22 13.12 5.95
CA THR A 257 -5.51 14.28 6.51
C THR A 257 -5.96 14.57 7.92
N THR A 258 -7.24 14.44 8.22
CA THR A 258 -7.77 14.63 9.58
C THR A 258 -7.22 13.57 10.54
N ASN A 259 -7.16 12.31 10.11
CA ASN A 259 -6.54 11.24 10.89
C ASN A 259 -5.04 11.52 11.15
N SER A 260 -4.34 12.05 10.15
CA SER A 260 -2.94 12.47 10.30
C SER A 260 -2.79 13.62 11.32
N VAL A 261 -3.67 14.62 11.28
CA VAL A 261 -3.71 15.71 12.28
C VAL A 261 -3.95 15.15 13.68
N ASN A 262 -4.90 14.24 13.83
CA ASN A 262 -5.20 13.57 15.11
C ASN A 262 -3.97 12.82 15.65
N SER A 263 -3.29 12.06 14.80
CA SER A 263 -2.08 11.31 15.14
C SER A 263 -0.95 12.23 15.60
N GLU A 264 -0.64 13.25 14.85
CA GLU A 264 0.41 14.23 15.19
C GLU A 264 0.14 14.97 16.51
N ILE A 265 -1.12 15.25 16.82
CA ILE A 265 -1.50 15.84 18.11
C ILE A 265 -1.36 14.81 19.22
N THR A 266 -1.87 13.59 19.04
CA THR A 266 -1.91 12.55 20.08
C THR A 266 -0.50 12.20 20.55
N TYR A 267 0.41 11.93 19.62
CA TYR A 267 1.77 11.48 19.92
C TYR A 267 2.78 12.61 20.04
N GLY A 268 2.47 13.82 19.54
CA GLY A 268 3.33 14.99 19.60
C GLY A 268 3.14 15.86 20.85
N SER A 269 4.03 16.83 21.02
CA SER A 269 3.85 17.93 21.99
C SER A 269 2.80 18.92 21.52
N ILE A 270 2.21 19.69 22.45
CA ILE A 270 1.24 20.75 22.10
C ILE A 270 1.82 21.76 21.10
N PRO A 271 3.07 22.27 21.25
CA PRO A 271 3.67 23.16 20.25
C PRO A 271 3.85 22.52 18.88
N ALA A 272 4.25 21.24 18.82
CA ALA A 272 4.40 20.51 17.56
C ALA A 272 3.05 20.31 16.86
N GLY A 273 2.04 19.82 17.57
CA GLY A 273 0.68 19.68 17.05
C GLY A 273 0.11 21.03 16.56
N TYR A 274 0.30 22.11 17.32
CA TYR A 274 -0.12 23.44 16.89
C TYR A 274 0.54 23.89 15.59
N LYS A 275 1.86 23.72 15.47
CA LYS A 275 2.60 24.03 14.25
C LYS A 275 2.10 23.23 13.05
N TYR A 276 1.84 21.94 13.26
CA TYR A 276 1.33 21.05 12.22
C TYR A 276 -0.07 21.47 11.76
N VAL A 277 -1.02 21.64 12.69
CA VAL A 277 -2.40 22.08 12.37
C VAL A 277 -2.38 23.41 11.63
N LYS A 278 -1.56 24.38 12.10
CA LYS A 278 -1.45 25.68 11.44
C LYS A 278 -0.94 25.54 9.99
N ARG A 279 0.01 24.65 9.74
CA ARG A 279 0.51 24.36 8.37
C ARG A 279 -0.59 23.80 7.48
N VAL A 280 -1.35 22.80 7.96
CA VAL A 280 -2.47 22.22 7.21
C VAL A 280 -3.52 23.28 6.87
N LEU A 281 -3.91 24.10 7.86
CA LEU A 281 -4.90 25.16 7.67
C LEU A 281 -4.44 26.33 6.80
N ALA A 282 -3.14 26.49 6.60
CA ALA A 282 -2.57 27.52 5.70
C ALA A 282 -2.30 27.00 4.29
N SER A 283 -2.57 25.73 4.02
CA SER A 283 -2.34 25.13 2.71
C SER A 283 -3.43 25.48 1.71
N ASP A 284 -3.12 25.32 0.43
CA ASP A 284 -4.06 25.53 -0.69
C ASP A 284 -5.23 24.54 -0.67
N PHE A 285 -5.08 23.43 0.06
CA PHE A 285 -6.11 22.41 0.24
C PHE A 285 -7.16 22.75 1.31
N TYR A 286 -7.01 23.88 2.02
CA TYR A 286 -8.00 24.26 3.05
C TYR A 286 -9.42 24.39 2.48
N ASP A 287 -9.56 24.89 1.26
CA ASP A 287 -10.86 25.07 0.62
C ASP A 287 -11.57 23.74 0.35
N LEU A 288 -10.84 22.64 0.21
CA LEU A 288 -11.38 21.29 0.11
C LEU A 288 -12.07 20.87 1.41
N TYR A 289 -11.50 21.23 2.56
CA TYR A 289 -12.13 21.02 3.87
C TYR A 289 -13.47 21.73 4.02
N LEU A 290 -13.66 22.88 3.34
CA LEU A 290 -14.90 23.61 3.41
C LEU A 290 -16.01 22.94 2.58
N LYS A 291 -15.65 22.22 1.53
CA LYS A 291 -16.57 21.58 0.59
C LYS A 291 -16.97 20.16 1.00
N ALA A 292 -16.11 19.45 1.74
CA ALA A 292 -16.35 18.06 2.11
C ALA A 292 -17.62 17.90 2.95
N ASP A 293 -18.39 16.85 2.66
CA ASP A 293 -19.53 16.45 3.49
C ASP A 293 -19.04 15.69 4.73
N TYR A 294 -19.47 16.15 5.91
CA TYR A 294 -19.13 15.55 7.20
C TYR A 294 -20.31 14.82 7.82
N SER A 295 -21.36 14.53 7.07
CA SER A 295 -22.55 13.85 7.57
C SER A 295 -22.26 12.44 8.11
N GLU A 296 -21.23 11.80 7.60
CA GLU A 296 -20.77 10.47 8.04
C GLU A 296 -20.07 10.45 9.39
N PHE A 297 -19.59 11.59 9.89
CA PHE A 297 -18.96 11.66 11.21
C PHE A 297 -20.01 11.57 12.33
N LYS A 298 -20.13 10.37 12.90
CA LYS A 298 -21.23 10.00 13.78
C LYS A 298 -21.08 10.48 15.21
N CYS A 299 -19.85 10.74 15.70
CA CYS A 299 -19.64 11.07 17.09
C CYS A 299 -19.52 12.59 17.35
N PHE A 300 -19.89 13.01 18.57
CA PHE A 300 -19.83 14.42 18.99
C PHE A 300 -18.40 14.98 18.93
N TYR A 301 -17.41 14.15 19.26
CA TYR A 301 -16.00 14.54 19.20
C TYR A 301 -15.59 14.99 17.80
N ASP A 302 -15.89 14.19 16.78
CA ASP A 302 -15.54 14.48 15.41
C ASP A 302 -16.21 15.77 14.90
N LYS A 303 -17.49 15.95 15.21
CA LYS A 303 -18.23 17.17 14.83
C LYS A 303 -17.61 18.44 15.40
N VAL A 304 -17.17 18.40 16.66
CA VAL A 304 -16.47 19.54 17.28
C VAL A 304 -15.11 19.75 16.65
N PHE A 305 -14.33 18.68 16.47
CA PHE A 305 -13.00 18.73 15.89
C PHE A 305 -13.03 19.34 14.49
N PHE A 306 -13.91 18.87 13.62
CA PHE A 306 -14.10 19.42 12.28
C PHE A 306 -14.58 20.87 12.28
N THR A 307 -15.50 21.22 13.19
CA THR A 307 -15.95 22.60 13.33
C THR A 307 -14.82 23.54 13.68
N LEU A 308 -13.92 23.12 14.57
CA LEU A 308 -12.74 23.91 14.96
C LEU A 308 -11.73 24.04 13.81
N LEU A 309 -11.51 22.96 13.03
CA LEU A 309 -10.71 23.01 11.82
C LEU A 309 -11.30 23.97 10.79
N LYS A 310 -12.60 23.87 10.49
CA LYS A 310 -13.30 24.78 9.57
C LYS A 310 -13.21 26.26 10.02
N LYS A 311 -13.17 26.52 11.32
CA LYS A 311 -13.00 27.87 11.86
C LYS A 311 -11.55 28.33 11.98
N ARG A 312 -10.60 27.54 11.46
CA ARG A 312 -9.14 27.79 11.56
C ARG A 312 -8.64 27.97 13.00
N MET A 313 -9.26 27.34 13.96
CA MET A 313 -8.93 27.47 15.39
C MET A 313 -7.85 26.48 15.82
N ALA A 314 -6.63 26.59 15.24
CA ALA A 314 -5.57 25.59 15.40
C ALA A 314 -5.26 25.23 16.86
N LEU A 315 -5.19 26.21 17.77
CA LEU A 315 -4.92 25.93 19.18
C LEU A 315 -6.08 25.18 19.84
N ALA A 316 -7.33 25.56 19.52
CA ALA A 316 -8.51 24.90 20.05
C ALA A 316 -8.61 23.43 19.56
N VAL A 317 -8.24 23.15 18.31
CA VAL A 317 -8.12 21.80 17.76
C VAL A 317 -7.17 20.94 18.60
N VAL A 318 -5.97 21.46 18.87
CA VAL A 318 -4.95 20.75 19.66
C VAL A 318 -5.42 20.49 21.09
N LEU A 319 -5.95 21.50 21.74
CA LEU A 319 -6.42 21.40 23.12
C LEU A 319 -7.62 20.42 23.22
N TRP A 320 -8.54 20.48 22.27
CA TRP A 320 -9.69 19.56 22.22
C TRP A 320 -9.25 18.11 22.10
N ARG A 321 -8.30 17.80 21.19
CA ARG A 321 -7.76 16.44 21.05
C ARG A 321 -7.06 15.96 22.32
N LYS A 322 -6.20 16.77 22.92
CA LYS A 322 -5.49 16.42 24.16
C LYS A 322 -6.43 16.17 25.34
N LEU A 323 -7.51 16.96 25.45
CA LEU A 323 -8.54 16.73 26.46
C LEU A 323 -9.29 15.41 26.24
N PHE A 324 -9.57 15.07 25.00
CA PHE A 324 -10.20 13.79 24.64
C PHE A 324 -9.30 12.60 24.99
N ASP A 325 -8.02 12.67 24.66
CA ASP A 325 -7.04 11.63 24.99
C ASP A 325 -6.90 11.41 26.50
N LEU A 326 -6.90 12.50 27.29
CA LEU A 326 -6.89 12.41 28.76
C LEU A 326 -8.16 11.76 29.32
N ARG A 327 -9.33 12.12 28.79
CA ARG A 327 -10.60 11.51 29.21
C ARG A 327 -10.64 10.01 28.87
N SER A 328 -10.16 9.62 27.71
CA SER A 328 -10.12 8.21 27.30
C SER A 328 -9.24 7.37 28.23
N LYS A 329 -8.09 7.89 28.66
CA LYS A 329 -7.21 7.22 29.63
C LYS A 329 -7.88 7.06 31.00
N LEU A 330 -8.57 8.10 31.48
CA LEU A 330 -9.27 8.08 32.81
C LEU A 330 -10.50 7.15 32.82
N LEU A 331 -11.02 6.72 31.71
CA LEU A 331 -12.17 5.81 31.62
C LEU A 331 -11.74 4.34 31.44
N HIS A 332 -10.46 4.08 31.16
CA HIS A 332 -9.90 2.75 30.99
C HIS A 332 -8.92 2.32 32.11
N ASP A 333 -8.62 3.24 33.05
CA ASP A 333 -8.03 2.96 34.38
C ASP A 333 -9.14 2.80 35.45
#